data_3e3928a1d8a49bd2d271a7c9ca4663ed
#
_entry.id   3e3928a1d8a49bd2d271a7c9ca4663ed
#
_cell.length_a   1.000
_cell.length_b   1.000
_cell.length_c   1.000
_cell.angle_alpha   90.00
_cell.angle_beta   90.00
_cell.angle_gamma   90.00
#
_symmetry.space_group_name_H-M   'P 1'
#
loop_
_entity.id
_entity.type
_entity.pdbx_description
1 polymer ?
#
loop_
_entity_poly.entity_id
_entity_poly.type
_entity_poly.pdbx_seq_one_letter_code
_entity_poly.pdbx_strand_id
1 'polypeptide(L)'
;MDAKTPATPAQLVNDAAEAIRSANHATLSAGPALGWEFPSDAYDVVGNLLEMVQRLPQLLGQVEVFTQHLAEGDHIRSDRGGNGTTEVAAALDALSRASTDALSMTAALDTAHSALSPLAYQD
;
A
#
# COMPACT_ATOMS: atom_id res chain seq x y z
N MET A 1 31.60 0.66 10.73
CA MET A 1 30.21 0.71 10.27
C MET A 1 30.12 1.24 8.85
N ASP A 2 29.50 0.51 8.03
CA ASP A 2 29.41 0.88 6.64
C ASP A 2 28.51 2.10 6.45
N ALA A 3 28.86 2.92 5.49
CA ALA A 3 27.97 3.94 5.03
C ALA A 3 26.70 3.24 4.56
N LYS A 4 25.56 3.66 5.07
CA LYS A 4 24.31 3.02 4.71
C LYS A 4 23.96 3.35 3.28
N THR A 5 23.78 2.32 2.47
CA THR A 5 23.20 2.49 1.15
C THR A 5 21.73 2.84 1.33
N PRO A 6 21.24 3.92 0.71
CA PRO A 6 19.81 4.24 0.79
C PRO A 6 18.97 3.09 0.25
N ALA A 7 17.85 2.82 0.90
CA ALA A 7 16.92 1.82 0.42
C ALA A 7 16.31 2.28 -0.90
N THR A 8 16.18 1.35 -1.83
CA THR A 8 15.51 1.64 -3.10
C THR A 8 13.99 1.68 -2.90
N PRO A 9 13.26 2.34 -3.79
CA PRO A 9 11.79 2.29 -3.73
C PRO A 9 11.24 0.87 -3.68
N ALA A 10 11.81 -0.04 -4.47
CA ALA A 10 11.38 -1.45 -4.47
C ALA A 10 11.59 -2.10 -3.10
N GLN A 11 12.74 -1.83 -2.45
CA GLN A 11 13.02 -2.39 -1.11
C GLN A 11 12.05 -1.85 -0.08
N LEU A 12 11.74 -0.56 -0.13
CA LEU A 12 10.81 0.06 0.82
C LEU A 12 9.40 -0.53 0.69
N VAL A 13 8.93 -0.73 -0.53
CA VAL A 13 7.61 -1.34 -0.75
C VAL A 13 7.63 -2.81 -0.34
N ASN A 14 8.74 -3.52 -0.61
CA ASN A 14 8.87 -4.89 -0.16
C ASN A 14 8.81 -4.99 1.37
N ASP A 15 9.45 -4.08 2.08
CA ASP A 15 9.43 -4.07 3.54
C ASP A 15 8.02 -3.85 4.06
N ALA A 16 7.24 -2.98 3.41
CA ALA A 16 5.84 -2.76 3.77
C ALA A 16 5.01 -4.03 3.55
N ALA A 17 5.22 -4.70 2.42
CA ALA A 17 4.51 -5.95 2.13
C ALA A 17 4.86 -7.03 3.14
N GLU A 18 6.14 -7.15 3.54
CA GLU A 18 6.56 -8.12 4.55
C GLU A 18 6.03 -7.78 5.93
N ALA A 19 5.90 -6.50 6.25
CA ALA A 19 5.28 -6.08 7.51
C ALA A 19 3.81 -6.49 7.56
N ILE A 20 3.07 -6.35 6.45
CA ILE A 20 1.68 -6.81 6.37
C ILE A 20 1.61 -8.32 6.51
N ARG A 21 2.54 -9.04 5.89
CA ARG A 21 2.60 -10.51 6.03
C ARG A 21 2.78 -10.92 7.48
N SER A 22 3.68 -10.24 8.20
CA SER A 22 3.90 -10.48 9.63
C SER A 22 2.66 -10.18 10.46
N ALA A 23 1.96 -9.09 10.14
CA ALA A 23 0.71 -8.74 10.82
C ALA A 23 -0.38 -9.80 10.58
N ASN A 24 -0.45 -10.33 9.36
CA ASN A 24 -1.37 -11.43 9.06
C ASN A 24 -1.10 -12.63 9.94
N HIS A 25 0.18 -12.97 10.11
CA HIS A 25 0.56 -14.10 10.96
C HIS A 25 0.21 -13.83 12.43
N ALA A 26 0.50 -12.62 12.90
CA ALA A 26 0.26 -12.25 14.30
C ALA A 26 -1.23 -12.24 14.67
N THR A 27 -2.12 -12.06 13.70
CA THR A 27 -3.56 -11.99 13.94
C THR A 27 -4.31 -13.29 13.63
N LEU A 28 -3.58 -14.37 13.33
CA LEU A 28 -4.21 -15.67 13.01
C LEU A 28 -4.83 -16.34 14.22
N SER A 29 -4.30 -16.11 15.42
CA SER A 29 -4.78 -16.75 16.63
C SER A 29 -6.20 -16.37 16.97
N ALA A 30 -7.01 -17.35 17.36
CA ALA A 30 -8.37 -17.11 17.81
C ALA A 30 -8.44 -16.56 19.21
N GLY A 31 -7.40 -16.81 20.03
CA GLY A 31 -7.33 -16.35 21.41
C GLY A 31 -6.58 -15.04 21.56
N PRO A 32 -6.57 -14.48 22.78
CA PRO A 32 -5.84 -13.24 23.04
C PRO A 32 -4.36 -13.37 22.72
N ALA A 33 -3.78 -12.34 22.13
CA ALA A 33 -2.37 -12.27 21.85
C ALA A 33 -1.89 -10.87 22.19
N LEU A 34 -0.58 -10.71 22.28
CA LEU A 34 0.01 -9.40 22.58
C LEU A 34 -0.42 -8.39 21.53
N GLY A 35 -1.07 -7.31 21.98
CA GLY A 35 -1.54 -6.27 21.08
C GLY A 35 -2.71 -6.68 20.19
N TRP A 36 -3.39 -7.77 20.52
CA TRP A 36 -4.53 -8.25 19.73
C TRP A 36 -5.57 -8.88 20.64
N GLU A 37 -6.17 -8.06 21.53
CA GLU A 37 -7.12 -8.53 22.54
C GLU A 37 -8.28 -7.55 22.75
N PHE A 38 -8.02 -6.26 22.70
CA PHE A 38 -8.98 -5.23 23.08
C PHE A 38 -9.49 -4.47 21.84
N PRO A 39 -10.68 -3.84 21.94
CA PRO A 39 -11.17 -3.02 20.81
C PRO A 39 -10.18 -1.95 20.36
N SER A 40 -9.39 -1.39 21.29
CA SER A 40 -8.37 -0.40 20.93
C SER A 40 -7.30 -1.00 20.02
N ASP A 41 -7.04 -2.30 20.09
CA ASP A 41 -6.07 -2.94 19.22
C ASP A 41 -6.56 -2.93 17.76
N ALA A 42 -7.84 -3.21 17.55
CA ALA A 42 -8.44 -3.11 16.23
C ALA A 42 -8.45 -1.66 15.74
N TYR A 43 -8.76 -0.72 16.62
CA TYR A 43 -8.75 0.70 16.31
C TYR A 43 -7.37 1.16 15.82
N ASP A 44 -6.33 0.74 16.54
CA ASP A 44 -4.96 1.12 16.20
C ASP A 44 -4.51 0.51 14.86
N VAL A 45 -4.85 -0.75 14.63
CA VAL A 45 -4.50 -1.41 13.36
C VAL A 45 -5.21 -0.73 12.20
N VAL A 46 -6.49 -0.45 12.34
CA VAL A 46 -7.26 0.21 11.27
C VAL A 46 -6.74 1.64 11.03
N GLY A 47 -6.39 2.35 12.10
CA GLY A 47 -5.82 3.69 11.98
C GLY A 47 -4.51 3.69 11.20
N ASN A 48 -3.66 2.72 11.47
CA ASN A 48 -2.38 2.60 10.74
C ASN A 48 -2.58 2.16 9.30
N LEU A 49 -3.55 1.27 9.03
CA LEU A 49 -3.91 0.91 7.67
C LEU A 49 -4.44 2.11 6.90
N LEU A 50 -5.26 2.93 7.55
CA LEU A 50 -5.79 4.14 6.94
C LEU A 50 -4.65 5.07 6.52
N GLU A 51 -3.68 5.31 7.41
CA GLU A 51 -2.53 6.13 7.08
C GLU A 51 -1.73 5.56 5.90
N MET A 52 -1.54 4.24 5.88
CA MET A 52 -0.81 3.60 4.80
C MET A 52 -1.52 3.79 3.46
N VAL A 53 -2.82 3.51 3.43
CA VAL A 53 -3.59 3.59 2.18
C VAL A 53 -3.70 5.03 1.69
N GLN A 54 -3.77 6.00 2.60
CA GLN A 54 -3.80 7.42 2.23
C GLN A 54 -2.54 7.86 1.46
N ARG A 55 -1.44 7.17 1.67
CA ARG A 55 -0.16 7.49 1.00
C ARG A 55 0.00 6.80 -0.34
N LEU A 56 -0.82 5.80 -0.64
CA LEU A 56 -0.69 5.03 -1.87
C LEU A 56 -0.97 5.83 -3.16
N PRO A 57 -1.98 6.72 -3.21
CA PRO A 57 -2.21 7.49 -4.45
C PRO A 57 -1.00 8.32 -4.86
N GLN A 58 -0.27 8.89 -3.91
CA GLN A 58 0.94 9.64 -4.25
C GLN A 58 2.00 8.74 -4.85
N LEU A 59 2.25 7.59 -4.22
CA LEU A 59 3.26 6.65 -4.73
C LEU A 59 2.86 6.13 -6.12
N LEU A 60 1.59 5.75 -6.28
CA LEU A 60 1.09 5.25 -7.56
C LEU A 60 1.22 6.32 -8.65
N GLY A 61 0.91 7.57 -8.32
CA GLY A 61 1.08 8.69 -9.25
C GLY A 61 2.54 8.91 -9.63
N GLN A 62 3.44 8.72 -8.68
CA GLN A 62 4.88 8.85 -8.97
C GLN A 62 5.37 7.72 -9.86
N VAL A 63 4.82 6.51 -9.71
CA VAL A 63 5.13 5.40 -10.62
C VAL A 63 4.64 5.69 -12.03
N GLU A 64 3.43 6.28 -12.15
CA GLU A 64 2.90 6.70 -13.45
C GLU A 64 3.81 7.72 -14.12
N VAL A 65 4.22 8.74 -13.39
CA VAL A 65 5.10 9.79 -13.93
C VAL A 65 6.44 9.19 -14.37
N PHE A 66 7.01 8.33 -13.56
CA PHE A 66 8.27 7.68 -13.89
C PHE A 66 8.14 6.83 -15.16
N THR A 67 7.08 6.03 -15.26
CA THR A 67 6.84 5.16 -16.41
C THR A 67 6.65 5.99 -17.69
N GLN A 68 5.88 7.07 -17.58
CA GLN A 68 5.65 7.95 -18.73
C GLN A 68 6.94 8.64 -19.15
N HIS A 69 7.75 9.07 -18.21
CA HIS A 69 9.04 9.68 -18.49
C HIS A 69 9.96 8.73 -19.26
N LEU A 70 10.01 7.46 -18.85
CA LEU A 70 10.81 6.46 -19.56
C LEU A 70 10.31 6.26 -20.99
N ALA A 71 8.98 6.23 -21.19
CA ALA A 71 8.39 6.04 -22.49
C ALA A 71 8.69 7.23 -23.41
N GLU A 72 8.59 8.45 -22.88
CA GLU A 72 8.85 9.67 -23.64
C GLU A 72 10.31 9.80 -24.06
N GLY A 73 11.21 9.25 -23.26
CA GLY A 73 12.63 9.31 -23.55
C GLY A 73 13.13 8.17 -24.44
N ASP A 74 12.25 7.36 -24.99
CA ASP A 74 12.59 6.20 -25.81
C ASP A 74 13.47 5.19 -25.07
N HIS A 75 13.30 5.09 -23.75
CA HIS A 75 14.07 4.16 -22.92
C HIS A 75 13.39 2.80 -22.77
N ILE A 76 12.25 2.60 -23.42
CA ILE A 76 11.42 1.41 -23.28
C ILE A 76 11.22 0.75 -24.64
N ARG A 77 11.28 -0.57 -24.65
CA ARG A 77 10.81 -1.40 -25.74
C ARG A 77 10.10 -2.62 -25.13
N SER A 78 9.27 -3.26 -25.93
CA SER A 78 8.58 -4.47 -25.48
C SER A 78 9.36 -5.71 -25.93
N ASP A 79 9.53 -6.66 -25.02
CA ASP A 79 10.09 -7.97 -25.34
C ASP A 79 9.16 -8.77 -26.25
N ARG A 80 7.89 -8.35 -26.36
CA ARG A 80 6.90 -8.97 -27.28
C ARG A 80 6.93 -8.33 -28.67
N GLY A 81 7.81 -7.35 -28.87
CA GLY A 81 7.94 -6.61 -30.09
C GLY A 81 7.40 -5.19 -29.96
N GLY A 82 7.99 -4.28 -30.73
CA GLY A 82 7.58 -2.89 -30.74
C GLY A 82 8.20 -2.06 -29.62
N ASN A 83 7.74 -0.84 -29.50
CA ASN A 83 8.31 0.15 -28.59
C ASN A 83 7.66 0.19 -27.20
N GLY A 84 6.76 -0.75 -26.91
CA GLY A 84 6.13 -0.83 -25.60
C GLY A 84 4.97 0.12 -25.39
N THR A 85 4.50 0.82 -26.40
CA THR A 85 3.42 1.79 -26.25
C THR A 85 2.15 1.19 -25.67
N THR A 86 1.78 -0.02 -26.14
CA THR A 86 0.58 -0.70 -25.67
C THR A 86 0.71 -1.08 -24.19
N GLU A 87 1.86 -1.62 -23.81
CA GLU A 87 2.11 -2.02 -22.41
C GLU A 87 2.14 -0.82 -21.49
N VAL A 88 2.76 0.27 -21.91
CA VAL A 88 2.80 1.50 -21.11
C VAL A 88 1.39 2.06 -20.91
N ALA A 89 0.59 2.12 -21.97
CA ALA A 89 -0.79 2.62 -21.88
C ALA A 89 -1.61 1.76 -20.90
N ALA A 90 -1.47 0.45 -20.99
CA ALA A 90 -2.18 -0.47 -20.08
C ALA A 90 -1.72 -0.28 -18.63
N ALA A 91 -0.42 -0.10 -18.41
CA ALA A 91 0.11 0.11 -17.07
C ALA A 91 -0.39 1.44 -16.47
N LEU A 92 -0.36 2.52 -17.26
CA LEU A 92 -0.82 3.83 -16.77
C LEU A 92 -2.31 3.79 -16.43
N ASP A 93 -3.12 3.15 -17.27
CA ASP A 93 -4.55 3.01 -17.01
C ASP A 93 -4.79 2.22 -15.72
N ALA A 94 -4.10 1.11 -15.55
CA ALA A 94 -4.25 0.26 -14.36
C ALA A 94 -3.78 0.98 -13.09
N LEU A 95 -2.68 1.72 -13.15
CA LEU A 95 -2.18 2.51 -12.02
C LEU A 95 -3.16 3.60 -11.62
N SER A 96 -3.78 4.24 -12.61
CA SER A 96 -4.80 5.25 -12.33
C SER A 96 -6.01 4.65 -11.64
N ARG A 97 -6.44 3.45 -12.06
CA ARG A 97 -7.54 2.73 -11.41
C ARG A 97 -7.15 2.32 -9.99
N ALA A 98 -5.91 1.89 -9.77
CA ALA A 98 -5.43 1.55 -8.45
C ALA A 98 -5.47 2.76 -7.51
N SER A 99 -5.12 3.95 -8.00
CA SER A 99 -5.21 5.18 -7.22
C SER A 99 -6.65 5.47 -6.82
N THR A 100 -7.59 5.31 -7.74
CA THR A 100 -9.03 5.50 -7.46
C THR A 100 -9.50 4.49 -6.42
N ASP A 101 -9.08 3.24 -6.54
CA ASP A 101 -9.43 2.19 -5.58
C ASP A 101 -8.85 2.48 -4.20
N ALA A 102 -7.63 3.03 -4.14
CA ALA A 102 -7.03 3.42 -2.86
C ALA A 102 -7.83 4.54 -2.19
N LEU A 103 -8.37 5.49 -2.96
CA LEU A 103 -9.23 6.53 -2.40
C LEU A 103 -10.52 5.94 -1.83
N SER A 104 -11.11 4.98 -2.51
CA SER A 104 -12.31 4.28 -2.02
C SER A 104 -12.01 3.50 -0.75
N MET A 105 -10.85 2.82 -0.71
CA MET A 105 -10.44 2.07 0.47
C MET A 105 -10.19 3.01 1.65
N THR A 106 -9.59 4.18 1.40
CA THR A 106 -9.37 5.20 2.42
C THR A 106 -10.70 5.60 3.07
N ALA A 107 -11.72 5.87 2.27
CA ALA A 107 -13.04 6.25 2.78
C ALA A 107 -13.65 5.14 3.64
N ALA A 108 -13.55 3.90 3.21
CA ALA A 108 -14.07 2.76 3.95
C ALA A 108 -13.33 2.55 5.27
N LEU A 109 -12.01 2.66 5.26
CA LEU A 109 -11.20 2.52 6.48
C LEU A 109 -11.45 3.66 7.45
N ASP A 110 -11.68 4.86 6.95
CA ASP A 110 -12.03 6.00 7.81
C ASP A 110 -13.35 5.76 8.52
N THR A 111 -14.34 5.21 7.81
CA THR A 111 -15.62 4.84 8.40
C THR A 111 -15.43 3.76 9.47
N ALA A 112 -14.64 2.72 9.17
CA ALA A 112 -14.38 1.65 10.14
C ALA A 112 -13.66 2.19 11.37
N HIS A 113 -12.66 3.04 11.17
CA HIS A 113 -11.90 3.65 12.27
C HIS A 113 -12.80 4.46 13.18
N SER A 114 -13.66 5.29 12.61
CA SER A 114 -14.63 6.08 13.38
C SER A 114 -15.60 5.20 14.15
N ALA A 115 -16.05 4.11 13.54
CA ALA A 115 -16.99 3.19 14.19
C ALA A 115 -16.35 2.44 15.34
N LEU A 116 -15.05 2.16 15.28
CA LEU A 116 -14.33 1.47 16.35
C LEU A 116 -14.02 2.39 17.53
N SER A 117 -13.96 3.69 17.29
CA SER A 117 -13.53 4.67 18.29
C SER A 117 -14.28 4.57 19.63
N PRO A 118 -15.62 4.44 19.65
CA PRO A 118 -16.34 4.42 20.92
C PRO A 118 -16.38 3.05 21.61
N LEU A 119 -15.80 2.01 21.00
CA LEU A 119 -15.88 0.66 21.57
C LEU A 119 -14.96 0.54 22.78
N ALA A 120 -15.43 -0.16 23.80
CA ALA A 120 -14.68 -0.43 25.00
C ALA A 120 -14.81 -1.92 25.35
N TYR A 121 -13.78 -2.44 25.98
CA TYR A 121 -13.79 -3.84 26.42
C TYR A 121 -14.79 -4.02 27.56
N GLN A 122 -15.55 -5.09 27.49
CA GLN A 122 -16.50 -5.44 28.56
C GLN A 122 -16.21 -6.87 28.99
N ASP A 123 -16.01 -7.06 30.29
CA ASP A 123 -15.77 -8.37 30.90
C ASP A 123 -16.99 -9.27 30.82
#